data_3c1f23b90ff3cb0fa7e74c1f60b3b514
#
_entry.id   3c1f23b90ff3cb0fa7e74c1f60b3b514
#
_cell.length_a   1.000
_cell.length_b   1.000
_cell.length_c   1.000
_cell.angle_alpha   90.00
_cell.angle_beta   90.00
_cell.angle_gamma   90.00
#
_symmetry.space_group_name_H-M   'P 1'
#
loop_
_entity.id
_entity.type
_entity.pdbx_description
1 polymer ?
#
loop_
_entity_poly.entity_id
_entity_poly.type
_entity_poly.pdbx_seq_one_letter_code
_entity_poly.pdbx_strand_id
1 'polypeptide(L)'
;MSEDPLRRAVGLARRVPGYRLLRRRAVPRIRRSPAARALATRIFPMEPRGSAPAIDVAAGRLLAGLGVERLPVILVSLVGFADGIGERAVVSEVVDAVIDDVAEMQVLGAGFRPVFLLDTPAFTRARSYGYVAELVTPRTAWLGEAAEWPEYVGARVASMATAYGVSGVIAVGPDGLDDVGRGVLRSYG
;
A
#
# COMPACT_ATOMS: atom_id res chain seq x y z
N MET A 1 19.27 -8.34 -25.95
CA MET A 1 18.77 -8.26 -24.55
C MET A 1 19.79 -7.45 -23.75
N SER A 2 19.55 -6.14 -23.64
CA SER A 2 20.47 -5.24 -22.90
C SER A 2 20.07 -5.27 -21.43
N GLU A 3 20.96 -5.80 -20.59
CA GLU A 3 20.79 -5.72 -19.14
C GLU A 3 20.84 -4.26 -18.68
N ASP A 4 19.84 -3.84 -17.93
CA ASP A 4 19.68 -2.49 -17.40
C ASP A 4 20.91 -2.10 -16.54
N PRO A 5 21.64 -1.02 -16.90
CA PRO A 5 22.84 -0.58 -16.18
C PRO A 5 22.56 -0.25 -14.70
N LEU A 6 21.32 0.12 -14.35
CA LEU A 6 20.91 0.35 -12.98
C LEU A 6 20.87 -0.93 -12.13
N ARG A 7 20.48 -2.07 -12.70
CA ARG A 7 20.51 -3.36 -12.00
C ARG A 7 21.92 -3.78 -11.66
N ARG A 8 22.90 -3.52 -12.55
CA ARG A 8 24.33 -3.76 -12.29
C ARG A 8 24.87 -2.87 -11.18
N ALA A 9 24.49 -1.59 -11.17
CA ALA A 9 24.92 -0.64 -10.13
C ALA A 9 24.41 -1.02 -8.73
N VAL A 10 23.16 -1.46 -8.61
CA VAL A 10 22.57 -1.91 -7.33
C VAL A 10 23.22 -3.23 -6.87
N GLY A 11 23.54 -4.13 -7.77
CA GLY A 11 24.26 -5.39 -7.47
C GLY A 11 25.68 -5.13 -6.94
N LEU A 12 26.38 -4.16 -7.53
CA LEU A 12 27.70 -3.73 -7.08
C LEU A 12 27.66 -3.01 -5.73
N ALA A 13 26.68 -2.14 -5.49
CA ALA A 13 26.50 -1.43 -4.23
C ALA A 13 26.29 -2.37 -3.04
N ARG A 14 25.62 -3.52 -3.23
CA ARG A 14 25.44 -4.54 -2.19
C ARG A 14 26.72 -5.25 -1.76
N ARG A 15 27.76 -5.23 -2.58
CA ARG A 15 29.07 -5.86 -2.31
C ARG A 15 30.05 -4.94 -1.59
N VAL A 16 29.73 -3.65 -1.43
CA VAL A 16 30.59 -2.70 -0.74
C VAL A 16 30.55 -2.94 0.78
N PRO A 17 31.70 -3.17 1.45
CA PRO A 17 31.76 -3.25 2.90
C PRO A 17 31.22 -1.94 3.49
N GLY A 18 30.26 -2.03 4.40
CA GLY A 18 29.63 -0.83 4.97
C GLY A 18 28.24 -0.47 4.38
N TYR A 19 27.76 -1.14 3.33
CA TYR A 19 26.42 -0.92 2.76
C TYR A 19 25.31 -1.02 3.81
N ARG A 20 25.43 -1.95 4.78
CA ARG A 20 24.46 -2.09 5.90
C ARG A 20 24.43 -0.87 6.81
N LEU A 21 25.56 -0.22 7.05
CA LEU A 21 25.69 1.02 7.83
C LEU A 21 25.14 2.22 7.10
N LEU A 22 25.43 2.34 5.79
CA LEU A 22 24.88 3.37 4.91
C LEU A 22 23.36 3.24 4.82
N ARG A 23 22.82 2.04 4.68
CA ARG A 23 21.38 1.78 4.66
C ARG A 23 20.72 2.21 5.98
N ARG A 24 21.31 1.88 7.14
CA ARG A 24 20.78 2.28 8.46
C ARG A 24 20.75 3.82 8.66
N ARG A 25 21.69 4.56 8.09
CA ARG A 25 21.73 6.03 8.20
C ARG A 25 20.97 6.76 7.10
N ALA A 26 20.93 6.23 5.88
CA ALA A 26 20.30 6.87 4.73
C ALA A 26 18.78 6.63 4.70
N VAL A 27 18.29 5.44 5.07
CA VAL A 27 16.87 5.10 5.04
C VAL A 27 16.00 6.04 5.90
N PRO A 28 16.38 6.43 7.13
CA PRO A 28 15.57 7.38 7.90
C PRO A 28 15.52 8.79 7.29
N ARG A 29 16.59 9.21 6.58
CA ARG A 29 16.63 10.52 5.89
C ARG A 29 15.82 10.51 4.60
N ILE A 30 15.86 9.41 3.86
CA ILE A 30 15.05 9.19 2.65
C ILE A 30 13.56 9.14 3.01
N ARG A 31 13.19 8.53 4.14
CA ARG A 31 11.81 8.50 4.64
C ARG A 31 11.24 9.88 4.99
N ARG A 32 12.09 10.86 5.32
CA ARG A 32 11.69 12.23 5.67
C ARG A 32 11.58 13.16 4.47
N SER A 33 12.04 12.76 3.29
CA SER A 33 11.98 13.57 2.08
C SER A 33 10.91 13.01 1.13
N PRO A 34 9.83 13.76 0.84
CA PRO A 34 8.78 13.34 -0.09
C PRO A 34 9.34 13.09 -1.51
N ALA A 35 10.28 13.91 -1.95
CA ALA A 35 10.95 13.75 -3.24
C ALA A 35 11.80 12.47 -3.31
N ALA A 36 12.46 12.09 -2.22
CA ALA A 36 13.26 10.85 -2.17
C ALA A 36 12.37 9.60 -2.09
N ARG A 37 11.16 9.69 -1.52
CA ARG A 37 10.16 8.61 -1.56
C ARG A 37 9.61 8.41 -2.98
N ALA A 38 9.23 9.49 -3.65
CA ALA A 38 8.76 9.44 -5.04
C ALA A 38 9.85 8.88 -5.99
N LEU A 39 11.12 9.21 -5.75
CA LEU A 39 12.23 8.65 -6.51
C LEU A 39 12.44 7.16 -6.20
N ALA A 40 12.30 6.74 -4.95
CA ALA A 40 12.46 5.33 -4.55
C ALA A 40 11.36 4.44 -5.14
N THR A 41 10.11 4.88 -5.21
CA THR A 41 9.02 4.16 -5.90
C THR A 41 9.23 4.09 -7.40
N ARG A 42 9.85 5.11 -7.99
CA ARG A 42 10.16 5.15 -9.42
C ARG A 42 11.38 4.27 -9.81
N ILE A 43 12.36 4.14 -8.89
CA ILE A 43 13.60 3.36 -9.12
C ILE A 43 13.41 1.87 -8.77
N PHE A 44 12.46 1.55 -7.89
CA PHE A 44 12.09 0.19 -7.52
C PHE A 44 10.61 -0.06 -7.83
N PRO A 45 10.22 -0.13 -9.11
CA PRO A 45 8.92 -0.71 -9.42
C PRO A 45 8.93 -2.12 -8.82
N MET A 46 7.96 -2.43 -7.97
CA MET A 46 7.72 -3.80 -7.56
C MET A 46 7.21 -4.54 -8.80
N GLU A 47 8.14 -5.01 -9.64
CA GLU A 47 7.76 -5.94 -10.70
C GLU A 47 7.15 -7.17 -10.00
N PRO A 48 5.92 -7.53 -10.31
CA PRO A 48 5.34 -8.77 -9.83
C PRO A 48 6.26 -9.89 -10.29
N ARG A 49 6.91 -10.57 -9.36
CA ARG A 49 7.69 -11.77 -9.68
C ARG A 49 6.71 -12.79 -10.22
N GLY A 50 6.72 -12.94 -11.52
CA GLY A 50 6.24 -13.94 -12.46
C GLY A 50 5.31 -15.10 -12.10
N SER A 51 4.64 -15.09 -10.96
CA SER A 51 3.53 -15.99 -10.68
C SER A 51 2.22 -15.19 -10.77
N ALA A 52 1.25 -15.73 -11.48
CA ALA A 52 -0.10 -15.18 -11.47
C ALA A 52 -0.57 -15.00 -10.02
N PRO A 53 -1.32 -13.93 -9.71
CA PRO A 53 -1.86 -13.72 -8.37
C PRO A 53 -2.66 -14.95 -7.96
N ALA A 54 -2.46 -15.41 -6.72
CA ALA A 54 -3.16 -16.58 -6.21
C ALA A 54 -4.66 -16.28 -6.00
N ILE A 55 -5.02 -15.01 -5.89
CA ILE A 55 -6.39 -14.53 -5.66
C ILE A 55 -6.69 -13.44 -6.69
N ASP A 56 -7.76 -13.63 -7.44
CA ASP A 56 -8.27 -12.60 -8.33
C ASP A 56 -8.99 -11.51 -7.51
N VAL A 57 -8.60 -10.26 -7.76
CA VAL A 57 -9.16 -9.09 -7.08
C VAL A 57 -10.24 -8.49 -7.95
N ALA A 58 -11.48 -8.51 -7.49
CA ALA A 58 -12.55 -7.80 -8.16
C ALA A 58 -12.28 -6.29 -8.17
N ALA A 59 -12.65 -5.62 -9.27
CA ALA A 59 -12.52 -4.16 -9.37
C ALA A 59 -13.55 -3.39 -8.53
N GLY A 60 -14.38 -4.10 -7.79
CA GLY A 60 -15.52 -3.53 -7.08
C GLY A 60 -16.77 -3.41 -7.97
N ARG A 61 -17.88 -3.07 -7.32
CA ARG A 61 -19.20 -2.97 -8.00
C ARG A 61 -19.28 -1.79 -8.97
N LEU A 62 -18.52 -0.73 -8.71
CA LEU A 62 -18.55 0.50 -9.50
C LEU A 62 -18.00 0.30 -10.93
N LEU A 63 -17.06 -0.61 -11.10
CA LEU A 63 -16.46 -0.94 -12.40
C LEU A 63 -16.88 -2.33 -12.91
N ALA A 64 -17.90 -2.95 -12.33
CA ALA A 64 -18.35 -4.28 -12.72
C ALA A 64 -18.72 -4.32 -14.22
N GLY A 65 -18.15 -5.27 -14.95
CA GLY A 65 -18.44 -5.46 -16.38
C GLY A 65 -17.61 -4.63 -17.36
N LEU A 66 -16.65 -3.83 -16.89
CA LEU A 66 -15.81 -2.97 -17.77
C LEU A 66 -14.51 -3.64 -18.25
N GLY A 67 -14.33 -4.95 -18.11
CA GLY A 67 -13.11 -5.64 -18.57
C GLY A 67 -11.86 -5.26 -17.78
N VAL A 68 -12.03 -4.99 -16.51
CA VAL A 68 -11.03 -4.42 -15.59
C VAL A 68 -10.03 -5.42 -15.00
N GLU A 69 -10.04 -6.67 -15.44
CA GLU A 69 -9.19 -7.76 -14.91
C GLU A 69 -7.69 -7.48 -15.06
N ARG A 70 -7.31 -6.61 -15.99
CA ARG A 70 -5.93 -6.21 -16.27
C ARG A 70 -5.47 -4.96 -15.53
N LEU A 71 -6.36 -4.29 -14.81
CA LEU A 71 -5.98 -3.11 -14.05
C LEU A 71 -5.05 -3.48 -12.89
N PRO A 72 -4.05 -2.62 -12.61
CA PRO A 72 -3.14 -2.85 -11.49
C PRO A 72 -3.90 -2.91 -10.16
N VAL A 73 -3.44 -3.76 -9.26
CA VAL A 73 -3.94 -3.84 -7.89
C VAL A 73 -3.14 -2.91 -7.00
N ILE A 74 -3.81 -2.02 -6.30
CA ILE A 74 -3.18 -1.07 -5.37
C ILE A 74 -3.62 -1.40 -3.95
N LEU A 75 -2.64 -1.64 -3.08
CA LEU A 75 -2.86 -1.83 -1.66
C LEU A 75 -2.92 -0.47 -0.96
N VAL A 76 -4.08 -0.15 -0.39
CA VAL A 76 -4.30 1.05 0.43
C VAL A 76 -4.24 0.63 1.89
N SER A 77 -3.20 1.05 2.60
CA SER A 77 -2.97 0.71 3.99
C SER A 77 -3.44 1.85 4.90
N LEU A 78 -4.43 1.56 5.75
CA LEU A 78 -4.91 2.42 6.82
C LEU A 78 -4.41 1.95 8.20
N VAL A 79 -3.32 1.20 8.22
CA VAL A 79 -2.74 0.68 9.46
C VAL A 79 -2.05 1.81 10.23
N GLY A 80 -2.38 1.96 11.52
CA GLY A 80 -1.93 3.06 12.37
C GLY A 80 -2.67 4.38 12.12
N PHE A 81 -3.65 4.37 11.23
CA PHE A 81 -4.47 5.53 10.92
C PHE A 81 -5.28 6.03 12.12
N ALA A 82 -5.75 5.08 12.93
CA ALA A 82 -6.55 5.35 14.14
C ALA A 82 -5.70 5.65 15.38
N ASP A 83 -4.36 5.58 15.29
CA ASP A 83 -3.47 5.88 16.41
C ASP A 83 -3.62 7.36 16.80
N GLY A 84 -4.39 7.65 17.84
CA GLY A 84 -4.66 9.00 18.32
C GLY A 84 -6.11 9.48 18.13
N ILE A 85 -6.96 8.73 17.44
CA ILE A 85 -8.40 9.02 17.35
C ILE A 85 -9.10 8.25 18.49
N GLY A 86 -9.60 8.98 19.51
CA GLY A 86 -10.08 8.37 20.76
C GLY A 86 -11.38 7.57 20.67
N GLU A 87 -12.27 7.85 19.72
CA GLU A 87 -13.59 7.23 19.64
C GLU A 87 -13.75 6.33 18.43
N ARG A 88 -14.19 5.08 18.65
CA ARG A 88 -14.40 4.10 17.60
C ARG A 88 -15.35 4.55 16.49
N ALA A 89 -16.38 5.34 16.81
CA ALA A 89 -17.32 5.88 15.84
C ALA A 89 -16.63 6.85 14.89
N VAL A 90 -15.81 7.77 15.42
CA VAL A 90 -15.03 8.73 14.62
C VAL A 90 -14.04 8.01 13.73
N VAL A 91 -13.36 6.97 14.23
CA VAL A 91 -12.45 6.13 13.42
C VAL A 91 -13.19 5.51 12.23
N SER A 92 -14.40 4.99 12.44
CA SER A 92 -15.19 4.39 11.35
C SER A 92 -15.55 5.42 10.29
N GLU A 93 -16.00 6.62 10.69
CA GLU A 93 -16.36 7.70 9.75
C GLU A 93 -15.16 8.15 8.91
N VAL A 94 -14.01 8.30 9.53
CA VAL A 94 -12.79 8.72 8.81
C VAL A 94 -12.28 7.63 7.87
N VAL A 95 -12.32 6.35 8.28
CA VAL A 95 -12.00 5.21 7.40
C VAL A 95 -12.96 5.17 6.22
N ASP A 96 -14.26 5.34 6.46
CA ASP A 96 -15.28 5.36 5.41
C ASP A 96 -15.04 6.51 4.42
N ALA A 97 -14.68 7.70 4.89
CA ALA A 97 -14.34 8.84 4.04
C ALA A 97 -13.13 8.54 3.12
N VAL A 98 -12.07 7.91 3.65
CA VAL A 98 -10.92 7.50 2.82
C VAL A 98 -11.32 6.48 1.77
N ILE A 99 -12.17 5.52 2.14
CA ILE A 99 -12.66 4.51 1.19
C ILE A 99 -13.48 5.17 0.07
N ASP A 100 -14.31 6.17 0.41
CA ASP A 100 -15.09 6.95 -0.54
C ASP A 100 -14.18 7.76 -1.48
N ASP A 101 -13.15 8.42 -0.96
CA ASP A 101 -12.15 9.13 -1.75
C ASP A 101 -11.46 8.20 -2.78
N VAL A 102 -11.08 6.99 -2.35
CA VAL A 102 -10.47 5.98 -3.23
C VAL A 102 -11.46 5.50 -4.29
N ALA A 103 -12.71 5.28 -3.90
CA ALA A 103 -13.78 4.87 -4.81
C ALA A 103 -14.07 5.95 -5.86
N GLU A 104 -14.11 7.22 -5.46
CA GLU A 104 -14.27 8.34 -6.38
C GLU A 104 -13.13 8.41 -7.39
N MET A 105 -11.87 8.33 -6.92
CA MET A 105 -10.71 8.34 -7.81
C MET A 105 -10.70 7.13 -8.76
N GLN A 106 -11.14 5.96 -8.29
CA GLN A 106 -11.28 4.78 -9.14
C GLN A 106 -12.30 5.00 -10.25
N VAL A 107 -13.45 5.60 -9.93
CA VAL A 107 -14.51 5.86 -10.94
C VAL A 107 -14.07 6.91 -11.95
N LEU A 108 -13.42 7.99 -11.48
CA LEU A 108 -12.98 9.08 -12.36
C LEU A 108 -11.82 8.67 -13.29
N GLY A 109 -10.90 7.81 -12.80
CA GLY A 109 -9.74 7.37 -13.56
C GLY A 109 -9.88 5.98 -14.16
N ALA A 110 -10.71 5.10 -13.58
CA ALA A 110 -10.90 3.70 -13.98
C ALA A 110 -9.60 2.88 -14.11
N GLY A 111 -8.52 3.31 -13.47
CA GLY A 111 -7.16 2.84 -13.73
C GLY A 111 -6.60 1.82 -12.75
N PHE A 112 -7.31 1.44 -11.68
CA PHE A 112 -6.78 0.52 -10.66
C PHE A 112 -7.88 -0.27 -9.92
N ARG A 113 -7.46 -1.33 -9.22
CA ARG A 113 -8.29 -2.15 -8.33
C ARG A 113 -7.78 -1.99 -6.89
N PRO A 114 -8.54 -1.39 -5.97
CA PRO A 114 -8.08 -1.19 -4.60
C PRO A 114 -8.23 -2.48 -3.77
N VAL A 115 -7.25 -2.71 -2.88
CA VAL A 115 -7.31 -3.66 -1.78
C VAL A 115 -6.96 -2.90 -0.51
N PHE A 116 -7.76 -3.04 0.54
CA PHE A 116 -7.57 -2.31 1.78
C PHE A 116 -6.93 -3.19 2.85
N LEU A 117 -5.99 -2.61 3.60
CA LEU A 117 -5.44 -3.21 4.81
C LEU A 117 -5.77 -2.29 5.98
N LEU A 118 -6.51 -2.84 6.95
CA LEU A 118 -7.07 -2.12 8.09
C LEU A 118 -6.55 -2.73 9.41
N ASP A 119 -6.40 -1.91 10.44
CA ASP A 119 -6.21 -2.35 11.83
C ASP A 119 -7.43 -2.09 12.71
N THR A 120 -8.54 -1.73 12.08
CA THR A 120 -9.85 -1.52 12.70
C THR A 120 -10.92 -2.31 11.94
N PRO A 121 -11.97 -2.83 12.62
CA PRO A 121 -13.05 -3.59 11.97
C PRO A 121 -14.02 -2.73 11.13
N ALA A 122 -13.60 -1.54 10.68
CA ALA A 122 -14.40 -0.61 9.87
C ALA A 122 -14.37 -0.98 8.37
N PHE A 123 -14.79 -2.19 7.99
CA PHE A 123 -14.76 -2.64 6.60
C PHE A 123 -16.12 -2.70 5.90
N THR A 124 -17.17 -2.22 6.55
CA THR A 124 -18.53 -2.23 5.99
C THR A 124 -18.60 -1.44 4.69
N ARG A 125 -17.96 -0.25 4.66
CA ARG A 125 -17.92 0.61 3.49
C ARG A 125 -17.17 -0.04 2.31
N ALA A 126 -15.98 -0.59 2.54
CA ALA A 126 -15.23 -1.30 1.51
C ALA A 126 -16.02 -2.46 0.91
N ARG A 127 -16.69 -3.25 1.75
CA ARG A 127 -17.56 -4.35 1.32
C ARG A 127 -18.77 -3.88 0.54
N SER A 128 -19.35 -2.73 0.87
CA SER A 128 -20.50 -2.17 0.13
C SER A 128 -20.13 -1.83 -1.31
N TYR A 129 -18.89 -1.42 -1.56
CA TYR A 129 -18.33 -1.24 -2.91
C TYR A 129 -17.85 -2.54 -3.55
N GLY A 130 -17.82 -3.65 -2.82
CA GLY A 130 -17.31 -4.93 -3.31
C GLY A 130 -15.79 -5.02 -3.34
N TYR A 131 -15.11 -4.18 -2.58
CA TYR A 131 -13.65 -4.21 -2.45
C TYR A 131 -13.20 -5.29 -1.47
N VAL A 132 -11.98 -5.79 -1.69
CA VAL A 132 -11.28 -6.64 -0.74
C VAL A 132 -10.76 -5.79 0.39
N ALA A 133 -11.03 -6.21 1.62
CA ALA A 133 -10.48 -5.60 2.81
C ALA A 133 -9.98 -6.69 3.76
N GLU A 134 -8.75 -6.55 4.23
CA GLU A 134 -8.14 -7.45 5.21
C GLU A 134 -7.85 -6.71 6.51
N LEU A 135 -7.91 -7.46 7.61
CA LEU A 135 -7.66 -6.95 8.95
C LEU A 135 -6.31 -7.45 9.45
N VAL A 136 -5.54 -6.56 10.05
CA VAL A 136 -4.39 -6.88 10.89
C VAL A 136 -4.70 -6.59 12.36
N THR A 137 -3.99 -7.25 13.26
CA THR A 137 -4.10 -6.97 14.68
C THR A 137 -3.67 -5.52 14.94
N PRO A 138 -4.53 -4.67 15.52
CA PRO A 138 -4.15 -3.32 15.87
C PRO A 138 -3.02 -3.32 16.91
N ARG A 139 -2.20 -2.28 16.89
CA ARG A 139 -1.07 -2.15 17.81
C ARG A 139 -1.50 -2.22 19.28
N THR A 140 -2.67 -1.66 19.59
CA THR A 140 -3.26 -1.65 20.94
C THR A 140 -3.70 -3.04 21.44
N ALA A 141 -3.94 -3.99 20.54
CA ALA A 141 -4.32 -5.37 20.84
C ALA A 141 -3.18 -6.36 20.56
N TRP A 142 -1.99 -5.88 20.24
CA TRP A 142 -0.82 -6.70 20.00
C TRP A 142 -0.30 -7.30 21.31
N LEU A 143 -0.16 -8.64 21.34
CA LEU A 143 0.28 -9.38 22.54
C LEU A 143 1.79 -9.63 22.58
N GLY A 144 2.50 -9.41 21.48
CA GLY A 144 3.96 -9.51 21.40
C GLY A 144 4.66 -8.23 21.86
N GLU A 145 5.97 -8.19 21.68
CA GLU A 145 6.75 -6.98 21.94
C GLU A 145 6.34 -5.86 20.98
N ALA A 146 6.27 -4.62 21.45
CA ALA A 146 5.88 -3.47 20.64
C ALA A 146 6.80 -3.25 19.43
N ALA A 147 8.07 -3.69 19.53
CA ALA A 147 9.05 -3.62 18.45
C ALA A 147 8.77 -4.62 17.30
N GLU A 148 8.05 -5.71 17.57
CA GLU A 148 7.73 -6.77 16.60
C GLU A 148 6.51 -6.42 15.74
N TRP A 149 5.63 -5.54 16.23
CA TRP A 149 4.42 -5.18 15.50
C TRP A 149 4.68 -4.61 14.08
N PRO A 150 5.67 -3.72 13.85
CA PRO A 150 6.00 -3.26 12.50
C PRO A 150 6.50 -4.38 11.58
N GLU A 151 7.19 -5.39 12.13
CA GLU A 151 7.64 -6.55 11.36
C GLU A 151 6.46 -7.44 10.96
N TYR A 152 5.52 -7.66 11.88
CA TYR A 152 4.27 -8.35 11.61
C TYR A 152 3.46 -7.66 10.50
N VAL A 153 3.25 -6.34 10.59
CA VAL A 153 2.55 -5.57 9.54
C VAL A 153 3.29 -5.64 8.21
N GLY A 154 4.62 -5.51 8.24
CA GLY A 154 5.44 -5.63 7.03
C GLY A 154 5.33 -7.00 6.36
N ALA A 155 5.32 -8.08 7.15
CA ALA A 155 5.11 -9.44 6.67
C ALA A 155 3.71 -9.61 6.06
N ARG A 156 2.69 -9.01 6.68
CA ARG A 156 1.31 -9.06 6.18
C ARG A 156 1.17 -8.34 4.83
N VAL A 157 1.74 -7.13 4.71
CA VAL A 157 1.79 -6.38 3.44
C VAL A 157 2.49 -7.20 2.36
N ALA A 158 3.63 -7.83 2.66
CA ALA A 158 4.36 -8.66 1.71
C ALA A 158 3.55 -9.89 1.26
N SER A 159 2.83 -10.53 2.21
CA SER A 159 1.93 -11.65 1.92
C SER A 159 0.79 -11.23 0.99
N MET A 160 0.14 -10.10 1.28
CA MET A 160 -0.93 -9.55 0.43
C MET A 160 -0.40 -9.14 -0.95
N ALA A 161 0.78 -8.51 -1.01
CA ALA A 161 1.39 -8.14 -2.27
C ALA A 161 1.59 -9.36 -3.19
N THR A 162 1.98 -10.49 -2.61
CA THR A 162 2.13 -11.75 -3.36
C THR A 162 0.78 -12.36 -3.72
N ALA A 163 -0.16 -12.44 -2.77
CA ALA A 163 -1.43 -13.11 -2.96
C ALA A 163 -2.34 -12.41 -3.98
N TYR A 164 -2.34 -11.09 -3.96
CA TYR A 164 -3.20 -10.25 -4.81
C TYR A 164 -2.49 -9.67 -6.04
N GLY A 165 -1.19 -9.89 -6.21
CA GLY A 165 -0.42 -9.32 -7.31
C GLY A 165 -0.34 -7.79 -7.24
N VAL A 166 -0.12 -7.24 -6.04
CA VAL A 166 -0.12 -5.80 -5.79
C VAL A 166 0.98 -5.11 -6.57
N SER A 167 0.62 -4.10 -7.35
CA SER A 167 1.51 -3.27 -8.16
C SER A 167 2.06 -2.06 -7.40
N GLY A 168 1.37 -1.60 -6.37
CA GLY A 168 1.79 -0.47 -5.54
C GLY A 168 1.13 -0.47 -4.17
N VAL A 169 1.78 0.17 -3.19
CA VAL A 169 1.27 0.33 -1.82
C VAL A 169 1.20 1.80 -1.47
N ILE A 170 0.05 2.24 -0.99
CA ILE A 170 -0.18 3.59 -0.48
C ILE A 170 -0.49 3.49 1.00
N ALA A 171 0.29 4.19 1.83
CA ALA A 171 -0.01 4.33 3.24
C ALA A 171 -0.81 5.63 3.44
N VAL A 172 -1.94 5.52 4.10
CA VAL A 172 -2.80 6.66 4.45
C VAL A 172 -2.37 7.20 5.80
N GLY A 173 -2.16 8.50 5.88
CA GLY A 173 -1.84 9.20 7.14
C GLY A 173 -3.11 9.58 7.93
N PRO A 174 -2.96 10.09 9.16
CA PRO A 174 -4.09 10.46 10.02
C PRO A 174 -5.01 11.53 9.40
N ASP A 175 -4.49 12.34 8.48
CA ASP A 175 -5.24 13.38 7.76
C ASP A 175 -5.88 12.85 6.47
N GLY A 176 -5.91 11.53 6.26
CA GLY A 176 -6.43 10.91 5.05
C GLY A 176 -5.36 10.70 3.97
N LEU A 177 -5.81 10.60 2.71
CA LEU A 177 -4.90 10.53 1.56
C LEU A 177 -4.20 11.86 1.36
N ASP A 178 -2.87 11.86 1.41
CA ASP A 178 -2.06 13.02 1.08
C ASP A 178 -2.03 13.28 -0.45
N ASP A 179 -1.52 14.44 -0.86
CA ASP A 179 -1.44 14.82 -2.27
C ASP A 179 -0.58 13.86 -3.09
N VAL A 180 0.38 13.20 -2.45
CA VAL A 180 1.24 12.20 -3.11
C VAL A 180 0.45 10.93 -3.37
N GLY A 181 -0.31 10.44 -2.39
CA GLY A 181 -1.19 9.28 -2.54
C GLY A 181 -2.27 9.51 -3.59
N ARG A 182 -2.91 10.69 -3.58
CA ARG A 182 -3.87 11.09 -4.62
C ARG A 182 -3.22 11.16 -6.00
N GLY A 183 -2.02 11.73 -6.10
CA GLY A 183 -1.25 11.81 -7.34
C GLY A 183 -0.88 10.43 -7.89
N VAL A 184 -0.48 9.50 -7.01
CA VAL A 184 -0.18 8.12 -7.40
C VAL A 184 -1.43 7.42 -7.92
N LEU A 185 -2.58 7.52 -7.23
CA LEU A 185 -3.83 6.91 -7.71
C LEU A 185 -4.26 7.46 -9.07
N ARG A 186 -4.17 8.77 -9.27
CA ARG A 186 -4.48 9.41 -10.57
C ARG A 186 -3.55 8.99 -11.70
N SER A 187 -2.30 8.60 -11.39
CA SER A 187 -1.35 8.19 -12.42
C SER A 187 -1.64 6.82 -13.05
N TYR A 188 -2.57 6.07 -12.46
CA TYR A 188 -3.05 4.78 -12.99
C TYR A 188 -4.30 4.94 -13.90
N GLY A 189 -4.92 6.10 -13.95
CA GLY A 189 -6.08 6.42 -14.81
C GLY A 189 -5.68 7.22 -16.05
#